data_d038c504ce94fa425dd542bf422e8421
#
_entry.id   d038c504ce94fa425dd542bf422e8421
#
_cell.length_a   1.000
_cell.length_b   1.000
_cell.length_c   1.000
_cell.angle_alpha   90.00
_cell.angle_beta   90.00
_cell.angle_gamma   90.00
#
_symmetry.space_group_name_H-M   'P 1'
#
loop_
_entity.id
_entity.type
_entity.pdbx_description
1 polymer ?
#
loop_
_entity_poly.entity_id
_entity_poly.type
_entity_poly.pdbx_seq_one_letter_code
_entity_poly.pdbx_strand_id
1 'polypeptide(L)'
;MAIERTLILAKADAVVRGLVGNILTRFENRGYTIVGMKLMMVEPERAKRHYAEHDGKPFFQGLVDYITGSPIVAMVIEGSDAIEGCRSTIGATNPIKAAPGTIRGDLAQTIGRNLVHGSDSPDSAAREIAIWFTDAELFPREHALASMLVSN
;
A
#
# COMPACT_ATOMS: atom_id res chain seq x y z
N MET A 1 20.13 -5.01 -7.67
CA MET A 1 18.67 -5.25 -7.63
C MET A 1 18.33 -5.97 -6.34
N ALA A 2 17.48 -5.38 -5.53
CA ALA A 2 17.17 -5.88 -4.20
C ALA A 2 15.75 -6.44 -4.16
N ILE A 3 15.56 -7.60 -3.52
CA ILE A 3 14.22 -8.10 -3.20
C ILE A 3 13.76 -7.37 -1.95
N GLU A 4 12.64 -6.68 -2.09
CA GLU A 4 12.08 -5.83 -1.05
C GLU A 4 10.64 -6.19 -0.76
N ARG A 5 10.19 -5.85 0.46
CA ARG A 5 8.78 -5.86 0.84
C ARG A 5 8.32 -4.45 1.12
N THR A 6 7.07 -4.18 0.80
CA THR A 6 6.45 -2.89 1.06
C THR A 6 5.04 -3.07 1.60
N LEU A 7 4.60 -2.14 2.45
CA LEU A 7 3.21 -2.12 2.91
C LEU A 7 2.36 -1.33 1.94
N ILE A 8 1.27 -1.92 1.49
CA ILE A 8 0.25 -1.28 0.69
C ILE A 8 -1.07 -1.31 1.44
N LEU A 9 -1.75 -0.18 1.52
CA LEU A 9 -3.11 -0.11 2.07
C LEU A 9 -4.05 0.37 0.97
N ALA A 10 -5.07 -0.45 0.66
CA ALA A 10 -6.22 0.04 -0.08
C ALA A 10 -7.16 0.68 0.95
N LYS A 11 -7.27 2.00 0.91
CA LYS A 11 -7.95 2.78 1.94
C LYS A 11 -9.48 2.69 1.81
N ALA A 12 -10.19 3.30 2.73
CA ALA A 12 -11.65 3.23 2.78
C ALA A 12 -12.33 3.59 1.46
N ASP A 13 -11.86 4.62 0.77
CA ASP A 13 -12.40 5.03 -0.53
C ASP A 13 -12.22 3.95 -1.60
N ALA A 14 -11.10 3.25 -1.62
CA ALA A 14 -10.87 2.15 -2.54
C ALA A 14 -11.82 0.97 -2.28
N VAL A 15 -12.02 0.62 -1.01
CA VAL A 15 -12.91 -0.48 -0.62
C VAL A 15 -14.36 -0.15 -0.94
N VAL A 16 -14.82 1.04 -0.54
CA VAL A 16 -16.22 1.48 -0.77
C VAL A 16 -16.54 1.57 -2.26
N ARG A 17 -15.57 2.02 -3.08
CA ARG A 17 -15.76 2.11 -4.53
C ARG A 17 -15.62 0.78 -5.27
N GLY A 18 -15.27 -0.30 -4.58
CA GLY A 18 -15.08 -1.61 -5.22
C GLY A 18 -13.85 -1.70 -6.11
N LEU A 19 -12.78 -0.97 -5.76
CA LEU A 19 -11.56 -0.88 -6.57
C LEU A 19 -10.42 -1.78 -6.09
N VAL A 20 -10.61 -2.56 -5.03
CA VAL A 20 -9.56 -3.42 -4.47
C VAL A 20 -9.01 -4.38 -5.53
N GLY A 21 -9.89 -5.03 -6.29
CA GLY A 21 -9.47 -5.97 -7.34
C GLY A 21 -8.67 -5.29 -8.45
N ASN A 22 -9.07 -4.09 -8.86
CA ASN A 22 -8.34 -3.30 -9.86
C ASN A 22 -6.94 -2.96 -9.34
N ILE A 23 -6.84 -2.52 -8.10
CA ILE A 23 -5.56 -2.14 -7.47
C ILE A 23 -4.63 -3.36 -7.37
N LEU A 24 -5.14 -4.49 -6.87
CA LEU A 24 -4.40 -5.76 -6.80
C LEU A 24 -3.86 -6.19 -8.15
N THR A 25 -4.71 -6.15 -9.16
CA THR A 25 -4.36 -6.53 -10.53
C THR A 25 -3.16 -5.76 -11.05
N ARG A 26 -3.08 -4.47 -10.75
CA ARG A 26 -1.98 -3.63 -11.23
C ARG A 26 -0.62 -4.05 -10.64
N PHE A 27 -0.59 -4.46 -9.38
CA PHE A 27 0.64 -4.99 -8.77
C PHE A 27 0.97 -6.39 -9.29
N GLU A 28 -0.02 -7.27 -9.37
CA GLU A 28 0.19 -8.63 -9.87
C GLU A 28 0.62 -8.65 -11.33
N ASN A 29 0.05 -7.77 -12.18
CA ASN A 29 0.45 -7.66 -13.58
C ASN A 29 1.92 -7.28 -13.76
N ARG A 30 2.50 -6.55 -12.81
CA ARG A 30 3.92 -6.23 -12.84
C ARG A 30 4.81 -7.37 -12.33
N GLY A 31 4.22 -8.47 -11.87
CA GLY A 31 4.96 -9.63 -11.39
C GLY A 31 5.31 -9.58 -9.90
N TYR A 32 4.79 -8.60 -9.15
CA TYR A 32 4.97 -8.56 -7.71
C TYR A 32 4.16 -9.65 -7.03
N THR A 33 4.67 -10.18 -5.92
CA THR A 33 4.03 -11.24 -5.15
C THR A 33 3.34 -10.65 -3.93
N ILE A 34 2.07 -11.00 -3.73
CA ILE A 34 1.36 -10.68 -2.49
C ILE A 34 1.75 -11.74 -1.46
N VAL A 35 2.42 -11.32 -0.38
CA VAL A 35 2.86 -12.23 0.69
C VAL A 35 2.00 -12.14 1.94
N GLY A 36 1.18 -11.11 2.06
CA GLY A 36 0.18 -10.95 3.12
C GLY A 36 -0.95 -10.07 2.65
N MET A 37 -2.18 -10.39 3.07
CA MET A 37 -3.35 -9.60 2.71
C MET A 37 -4.48 -9.85 3.71
N LYS A 38 -5.14 -8.79 4.13
CA LYS A 38 -6.33 -8.91 4.99
C LYS A 38 -7.27 -7.71 4.85
N LEU A 39 -8.56 -8.00 4.84
CA LEU A 39 -9.62 -7.01 4.99
C LEU A 39 -9.87 -6.81 6.48
N MET A 40 -9.84 -5.57 6.95
CA MET A 40 -9.92 -5.30 8.39
C MET A 40 -10.48 -3.93 8.72
N MET A 41 -11.08 -3.83 9.90
CA MET A 41 -11.29 -2.55 10.57
C MET A 41 -10.02 -2.20 11.35
N VAL A 42 -9.59 -0.95 11.27
CA VAL A 42 -8.36 -0.50 11.92
C VAL A 42 -8.67 0.03 13.31
N GLU A 43 -8.01 -0.48 14.32
CA GLU A 43 -8.12 0.04 15.68
C GLU A 43 -7.42 1.42 15.77
N PRO A 44 -7.95 2.37 16.56
CA PRO A 44 -7.35 3.69 16.72
C PRO A 44 -5.86 3.65 17.09
N GLU A 45 -5.45 2.72 17.95
CA GLU A 45 -4.05 2.58 18.37
C GLU A 45 -3.12 2.21 17.19
N ARG A 46 -3.57 1.32 16.32
CA ARG A 46 -2.82 0.96 15.11
C ARG A 46 -2.70 2.15 14.17
N ALA A 47 -3.78 2.87 13.95
CA ALA A 47 -3.79 4.07 13.11
C ALA A 47 -2.81 5.13 13.64
N LYS A 48 -2.80 5.35 14.95
CA LYS A 48 -1.87 6.30 15.59
C LYS A 48 -0.42 5.88 15.44
N ARG A 49 -0.13 4.60 15.56
CA ARG A 49 1.23 4.07 15.35
C ARG A 49 1.67 4.27 13.90
N HIS A 50 0.78 4.00 12.95
CA HIS A 50 1.06 4.17 11.53
C HIS A 50 1.38 5.62 11.18
N TYR A 51 0.60 6.56 11.72
CA TYR A 51 0.77 8.00 11.48
C TYR A 51 1.60 8.71 12.56
N ALA A 52 2.41 7.98 13.32
CA ALA A 52 3.13 8.54 14.49
C ALA A 52 3.98 9.77 14.15
N GLU A 53 4.59 9.82 12.96
CA GLU A 53 5.39 10.97 12.50
C GLU A 53 4.57 12.25 12.31
N HIS A 54 3.24 12.13 12.22
CA HIS A 54 2.31 13.24 12.07
C HIS A 54 1.65 13.66 13.39
N ASP A 55 1.97 12.97 14.49
CA ASP A 55 1.40 13.30 15.80
C ASP A 55 1.70 14.75 16.15
N GLY A 56 0.68 15.45 16.67
CA GLY A 56 0.76 16.88 16.97
C GLY A 56 0.47 17.81 15.79
N LYS A 57 0.36 17.28 14.57
CA LYS A 57 -0.02 18.10 13.40
C LYS A 57 -1.55 18.26 13.32
N PRO A 58 -2.05 19.40 12.79
CA PRO A 58 -3.49 19.63 12.73
C PRO A 58 -4.30 18.57 12.00
N PHE A 59 -3.71 17.91 10.99
CA PHE A 59 -4.40 16.90 10.18
C PHE A 59 -4.32 15.48 10.76
N PHE A 60 -3.59 15.27 11.86
CA PHE A 60 -3.36 13.93 12.42
C PHE A 60 -4.66 13.22 12.77
N GLN A 61 -5.55 13.89 13.51
CA GLN A 61 -6.82 13.29 13.93
C GLN A 61 -7.72 12.95 12.74
N GLY A 62 -7.71 13.79 11.71
CA GLY A 62 -8.46 13.50 10.48
C GLY A 62 -7.97 12.25 9.76
N LEU A 63 -6.65 12.03 9.73
CA LEU A 63 -6.07 10.79 9.17
C LEU A 63 -6.52 9.56 9.97
N VAL A 64 -6.46 9.65 11.30
CA VAL A 64 -6.88 8.55 12.19
C VAL A 64 -8.36 8.26 12.01
N ASP A 65 -9.21 9.28 12.01
CA ASP A 65 -10.66 9.12 11.85
C ASP A 65 -11.00 8.50 10.50
N TYR A 66 -10.33 8.92 9.45
CA TYR A 66 -10.59 8.41 8.10
C TYR A 66 -10.23 6.92 7.99
N ILE A 67 -9.03 6.52 8.45
CA ILE A 67 -8.58 5.14 8.30
C ILE A 67 -9.33 4.17 9.23
N THR A 68 -9.88 4.66 10.34
CA THR A 68 -10.64 3.84 11.30
C THR A 68 -12.14 3.78 11.01
N GLY A 69 -12.65 4.61 10.10
CA GLY A 69 -14.08 4.76 9.86
C GLY A 69 -14.73 3.71 8.97
N SER A 70 -13.94 2.94 8.24
CA SER A 70 -14.43 1.92 7.30
C SER A 70 -13.39 0.83 7.13
N PRO A 71 -13.79 -0.37 6.67
CA PRO A 71 -12.82 -1.42 6.35
C PRO A 71 -11.79 -0.96 5.32
N ILE A 72 -10.58 -1.44 5.49
CA ILE A 72 -9.49 -1.26 4.52
C ILE A 72 -8.90 -2.62 4.16
N VAL A 73 -8.12 -2.70 3.09
CA VAL A 73 -7.32 -3.89 2.77
C VAL A 73 -5.86 -3.55 2.98
N ALA A 74 -5.21 -4.30 3.88
CA ALA A 74 -3.77 -4.20 4.10
C ALA A 74 -3.07 -5.33 3.35
N MET A 75 -1.95 -5.01 2.71
CA MET A 75 -1.17 -5.95 1.92
C MET A 75 0.32 -5.77 2.18
N VAL A 76 1.06 -6.87 2.11
CA VAL A 76 2.51 -6.85 1.98
C VAL A 76 2.85 -7.41 0.62
N ILE A 77 3.55 -6.64 -0.17
CA ILE A 77 3.94 -6.97 -1.54
C ILE A 77 5.46 -7.09 -1.60
N GLU A 78 5.92 -8.13 -2.28
CA GLU A 78 7.34 -8.46 -2.41
C GLU A 78 7.76 -8.52 -3.86
N GLY A 79 8.96 -8.04 -4.15
CA GLY A 79 9.56 -8.13 -5.47
C GLY A 79 10.83 -7.31 -5.57
N SER A 80 11.42 -7.30 -6.76
CA SER A 80 12.59 -6.50 -7.04
C SER A 80 12.25 -5.01 -6.96
N ASP A 81 13.00 -4.27 -6.13
CA ASP A 81 12.79 -2.84 -5.93
C ASP A 81 11.33 -2.48 -5.69
N ALA A 82 10.63 -3.31 -4.88
CA ALA A 82 9.17 -3.24 -4.72
C ALA A 82 8.70 -1.90 -4.15
N ILE A 83 9.49 -1.26 -3.30
CA ILE A 83 9.08 0.03 -2.70
C ILE A 83 8.91 1.07 -3.80
N GLU A 84 9.92 1.30 -4.60
CA GLU A 84 9.85 2.28 -5.70
C GLU A 84 8.88 1.83 -6.79
N GLY A 85 8.92 0.54 -7.15
CA GLY A 85 8.04 -0.01 -8.19
C GLY A 85 6.58 0.10 -7.83
N CYS A 86 6.21 -0.17 -6.59
CA CYS A 86 4.82 0.00 -6.15
C CYS A 86 4.43 1.47 -6.10
N ARG A 87 5.33 2.36 -5.64
CA ARG A 87 5.03 3.80 -5.64
C ARG A 87 4.86 4.34 -7.05
N SER A 88 5.64 3.88 -8.02
CA SER A 88 5.46 4.29 -9.42
C SER A 88 4.14 3.78 -10.01
N THR A 89 3.69 2.60 -9.59
CA THR A 89 2.39 2.05 -9.97
C THR A 89 1.24 2.87 -9.33
N ILE A 90 1.42 3.28 -8.09
CA ILE A 90 0.43 4.10 -7.36
C ILE A 90 0.32 5.50 -7.98
N GLY A 91 1.43 6.12 -8.30
CA GLY A 91 1.48 7.46 -8.85
C GLY A 91 1.67 8.56 -7.80
N ALA A 92 1.79 9.79 -8.25
CA ALA A 92 2.01 10.95 -7.39
C ALA A 92 0.92 11.07 -6.32
N THR A 93 1.30 11.57 -5.14
CA THR A 93 0.39 11.73 -4.00
C THR A 93 -0.84 12.57 -4.37
N ASN A 94 -0.65 13.64 -5.13
CA ASN A 94 -1.76 14.41 -5.67
C ASN A 94 -2.23 13.78 -6.99
N PRO A 95 -3.46 13.23 -7.06
CA PRO A 95 -3.95 12.56 -8.26
C PRO A 95 -3.92 13.42 -9.52
N ILE A 96 -4.12 14.71 -9.41
CA ILE A 96 -4.07 15.63 -10.58
C ILE A 96 -2.69 15.65 -11.22
N LYS A 97 -1.65 15.41 -10.43
CA LYS A 97 -0.26 15.33 -10.90
C LYS A 97 0.20 13.92 -11.22
N ALA A 98 -0.63 12.93 -10.93
CA ALA A 98 -0.32 11.53 -11.20
C ALA A 98 -0.50 11.24 -12.69
N ALA A 99 0.46 10.52 -13.28
CA ALA A 99 0.41 10.19 -14.69
C ALA A 99 -0.74 9.22 -14.99
N PRO A 100 -1.39 9.33 -16.17
CA PRO A 100 -2.29 8.29 -16.64
C PRO A 100 -1.59 6.93 -16.67
N GLY A 101 -2.31 5.88 -16.32
CA GLY A 101 -1.77 4.53 -16.17
C GLY A 101 -1.41 4.19 -14.73
N THR A 102 -1.22 5.19 -13.87
CA THR A 102 -1.05 4.96 -12.43
C THR A 102 -2.42 4.78 -11.76
N ILE A 103 -2.43 4.18 -10.57
CA ILE A 103 -3.67 3.99 -9.81
C ILE A 103 -4.34 5.34 -9.56
N ARG A 104 -3.61 6.29 -9.03
CA ARG A 104 -4.16 7.62 -8.71
C ARG A 104 -4.51 8.43 -9.95
N GLY A 105 -3.69 8.34 -10.99
CA GLY A 105 -3.95 9.05 -12.25
C GLY A 105 -5.19 8.58 -12.97
N ASP A 106 -5.48 7.28 -12.87
CA ASP A 106 -6.66 6.70 -13.54
C ASP A 106 -7.93 6.78 -12.69
N LEU A 107 -7.81 6.69 -11.35
CA LEU A 107 -8.95 6.36 -10.50
C LEU A 107 -9.26 7.40 -9.42
N ALA A 108 -8.38 8.35 -9.15
CA ALA A 108 -8.57 9.33 -8.09
C ALA A 108 -8.60 10.77 -8.62
N GLN A 109 -9.18 11.68 -7.82
CA GLN A 109 -9.31 13.09 -8.19
C GLN A 109 -8.66 14.04 -7.20
N THR A 110 -8.60 13.69 -5.92
CA THR A 110 -8.12 14.58 -4.86
C THR A 110 -7.15 13.89 -3.91
N ILE A 111 -6.30 14.68 -3.26
CA ILE A 111 -5.33 14.16 -2.28
C ILE A 111 -6.05 13.47 -1.11
N GLY A 112 -7.15 14.04 -0.64
CA GLY A 112 -7.88 13.49 0.50
C GLY A 112 -8.56 12.15 0.22
N ARG A 113 -8.71 11.77 -1.04
CA ARG A 113 -9.31 10.52 -1.50
C ARG A 113 -8.45 9.93 -2.60
N ASN A 114 -7.21 9.57 -2.26
CA ASN A 114 -6.23 9.10 -3.23
C ASN A 114 -5.98 7.58 -3.18
N LEU A 115 -6.91 6.83 -2.63
CA LEU A 115 -7.12 5.38 -2.74
C LEU A 115 -6.12 4.50 -2.01
N VAL A 116 -4.84 4.77 -2.09
CA VAL A 116 -3.81 3.80 -1.72
C VAL A 116 -2.69 4.48 -0.94
N HIS A 117 -2.17 3.78 0.05
CA HIS A 117 -0.90 4.09 0.71
C HIS A 117 0.16 3.09 0.25
N GLY A 118 1.38 3.54 0.03
CA GLY A 118 2.56 2.69 -0.17
C GLY A 118 3.71 3.23 0.64
N SER A 119 4.50 2.34 1.27
CA SER A 119 5.69 2.74 2.02
C SER A 119 6.65 3.52 1.13
N ASP A 120 7.34 4.51 1.67
CA ASP A 120 8.17 5.44 0.90
C ASP A 120 9.68 5.16 0.99
N SER A 121 10.08 4.24 1.86
CA SER A 121 11.49 3.89 2.05
C SER A 121 11.64 2.51 2.67
N PRO A 122 12.82 1.86 2.60
CA PRO A 122 13.04 0.60 3.29
C PRO A 122 12.79 0.67 4.80
N ASP A 123 13.19 1.74 5.46
CA ASP A 123 12.96 1.90 6.90
C ASP A 123 11.47 2.05 7.22
N SER A 124 10.75 2.86 6.46
CA SER A 124 9.30 2.99 6.61
C SER A 124 8.59 1.68 6.35
N ALA A 125 8.98 0.94 5.30
CA ALA A 125 8.38 -0.34 4.98
C ALA A 125 8.54 -1.34 6.13
N ALA A 126 9.74 -1.48 6.68
CA ALA A 126 10.00 -2.40 7.79
C ALA A 126 9.15 -2.03 9.03
N ARG A 127 9.11 -0.76 9.38
CA ARG A 127 8.33 -0.25 10.50
C ARG A 127 6.83 -0.48 10.29
N GLU A 128 6.34 -0.13 9.13
CA GLU A 128 4.91 -0.23 8.80
C GLU A 128 4.46 -1.68 8.75
N ILE A 129 5.21 -2.56 8.10
CA ILE A 129 4.86 -3.99 8.05
C ILE A 129 4.73 -4.57 9.46
N ALA A 130 5.64 -4.23 10.38
CA ALA A 130 5.59 -4.70 11.77
C ALA A 130 4.36 -4.19 12.54
N ILE A 131 3.82 -3.02 12.16
CA ILE A 131 2.58 -2.48 12.73
C ILE A 131 1.35 -3.28 12.25
N TRP A 132 1.33 -3.64 10.98
CA TRP A 132 0.14 -4.18 10.33
C TRP A 132 0.06 -5.70 10.30
N PHE A 133 1.20 -6.39 10.31
CA PHE A 133 1.27 -7.84 10.15
C PHE A 133 2.16 -8.48 11.20
N THR A 134 1.77 -9.68 11.64
CA THR A 134 2.66 -10.60 12.35
C THR A 134 3.38 -11.49 11.32
N ASP A 135 4.49 -12.11 11.71
CA ASP A 135 5.21 -13.03 10.83
C ASP A 135 4.34 -14.22 10.40
N ALA A 136 3.44 -14.67 11.27
CA ALA A 136 2.51 -15.76 10.96
C ALA A 136 1.50 -15.42 9.85
N GLU A 137 1.30 -14.14 9.58
CA GLU A 137 0.39 -13.66 8.54
C GLU A 137 1.08 -13.47 7.19
N LEU A 138 2.39 -13.72 7.10
CA LEU A 138 3.18 -13.55 5.89
C LEU A 138 3.56 -14.90 5.32
N PHE A 139 3.32 -15.08 4.03
CA PHE A 139 3.50 -16.35 3.32
C PHE A 139 4.46 -16.16 2.14
N PRO A 140 5.79 -16.04 2.42
CA PRO A 140 6.77 -15.85 1.37
C PRO A 140 6.81 -17.07 0.45
N ARG A 141 6.90 -16.80 -0.85
CA ARG A 141 7.06 -17.83 -1.86
C ARG A 141 7.75 -17.25 -3.08
N GLU A 142 8.44 -18.10 -3.81
CA GLU A 142 9.02 -17.70 -5.08
C GLU A 142 7.93 -17.62 -6.15
N HIS A 143 7.96 -16.57 -6.96
CA HIS A 143 7.06 -16.47 -8.11
C HIS A 143 7.44 -17.53 -9.13
N ALA A 144 6.44 -18.25 -9.66
CA ALA A 144 6.68 -19.36 -10.60
C ALA A 144 7.47 -18.94 -11.85
N LEU A 145 7.38 -17.67 -12.24
CA LEU A 145 8.07 -17.12 -13.40
C LEU A 145 9.16 -16.12 -13.00
N ALA A 146 9.77 -16.29 -11.83
CA ALA A 146 10.74 -15.34 -11.30
C ALA A 146 11.88 -15.05 -12.29
N SER A 147 12.39 -16.08 -12.97
CA SER A 147 13.47 -15.92 -13.94
C SER A 147 13.09 -15.12 -15.19
N MET A 148 11.79 -14.96 -15.44
CA MET A 148 11.26 -14.19 -16.56
C MET A 148 10.88 -12.76 -16.17
N LEU A 149 10.80 -12.48 -14.88
CA LEU A 149 10.36 -11.18 -14.35
C LEU A 149 11.54 -10.29 -14.01
N VAL A 150 12.66 -10.89 -13.59
CA VAL A 150 13.86 -10.17 -13.18
C VAL A 150 15.08 -10.82 -13.80
N SER A 151 16.06 -10.00 -14.15
CA SER A 151 17.38 -10.47 -14.60
C SER A 151 18.43 -10.17 -13.54
N ASN A 152 19.43 -10.98 -13.50
CA ASN A 152 20.59 -10.75 -12.63
C ASN A 152 21.51 -9.68 -13.20
#